data_d90e30501fc90cbebbf03b7902a77378
#
_entry.id   d90e30501fc90cbebbf03b7902a77378
#
_cell.length_a   1.000
_cell.length_b   1.000
_cell.length_c   1.000
_cell.angle_alpha   90.00
_cell.angle_beta   90.00
_cell.angle_gamma   90.00
#
_symmetry.space_group_name_H-M   'P 1'
#
loop_
_entity.id
_entity.type
_entity.pdbx_description
1 polymer ?
#
loop_
_entity_poly.entity_id
_entity_poly.type
_entity_poly.pdbx_seq_one_letter_code
_entity_poly.pdbx_strand_id
1 'polypeptide(L)'
;PSPAKEVARFHQSLPNYAITPLIELPEVARELGIGRLFVKDESARMNLSAFKILGAAWAVAQALTDGANPADIAEVKAAIDSENKPTLIAATDGNHGRAVAHMAKRLGLECAIVIPDGVSEQAINNIAGEGAEITLIDGDYDEAVELAKEITATLDHAIHVQDMSWPGYEQIPNWIIEGYTTLCAETDEQLRELGKHISRCTVVEIEEHTSELQSPEA
;
A
#
# COMPACT_ATOMS: atom_id res chain seq x y z
N PRO A 1 -5.62 -23.58 0.18
CA PRO A 1 -5.09 -22.65 1.15
C PRO A 1 -6.07 -21.48 1.34
N SER A 2 -6.09 -20.85 2.51
CA SER A 2 -6.88 -19.63 2.70
C SER A 2 -6.20 -18.49 1.92
N PRO A 3 -6.94 -17.57 1.25
CA PRO A 3 -6.35 -16.42 0.54
C PRO A 3 -5.28 -15.69 1.36
N ALA A 4 -5.53 -15.46 2.65
CA ALA A 4 -4.56 -14.81 3.54
C ALA A 4 -3.21 -15.53 3.67
N LYS A 5 -3.16 -16.87 3.49
CA LYS A 5 -1.89 -17.62 3.52
C LYS A 5 -1.10 -17.47 2.24
N GLU A 6 -1.77 -17.33 1.10
CA GLU A 6 -1.12 -17.10 -0.20
C GLU A 6 -0.53 -15.70 -0.23
N VAL A 7 -1.28 -14.70 0.22
CA VAL A 7 -0.84 -13.32 0.37
C VAL A 7 0.40 -13.22 1.28
N ALA A 8 0.34 -13.82 2.47
CA ALA A 8 1.45 -13.80 3.42
C ALA A 8 2.71 -14.49 2.85
N ARG A 9 2.54 -15.63 2.14
CA ARG A 9 3.65 -16.32 1.48
C ARG A 9 4.33 -15.44 0.43
N PHE A 10 3.54 -14.76 -0.40
CA PHE A 10 4.05 -13.82 -1.39
C PHE A 10 4.86 -12.71 -0.74
N HIS A 11 4.31 -12.04 0.29
CA HIS A 11 5.01 -10.96 0.99
C HIS A 11 6.31 -11.44 1.65
N GLN A 12 6.32 -12.64 2.23
CA GLN A 12 7.51 -13.25 2.82
C GLN A 12 8.63 -13.50 1.79
N SER A 13 8.30 -13.61 0.51
CA SER A 13 9.28 -13.74 -0.57
C SER A 13 9.92 -12.41 -0.98
N LEU A 14 9.32 -11.28 -0.59
CA LEU A 14 9.82 -9.97 -0.97
C LEU A 14 11.07 -9.57 -0.17
N PRO A 15 12.04 -8.91 -0.80
CA PRO A 15 13.21 -8.42 -0.10
C PRO A 15 12.84 -7.44 1.02
N ASN A 16 13.56 -7.54 2.14
CA ASN A 16 13.36 -6.74 3.35
C ASN A 16 12.02 -6.98 4.06
N TYR A 17 11.28 -8.05 3.70
CA TYR A 17 10.14 -8.43 4.51
C TYR A 17 10.61 -8.83 5.91
N ALA A 18 9.93 -8.30 6.90
CA ALA A 18 10.04 -8.71 8.30
C ALA A 18 8.70 -8.46 8.99
N ILE A 19 8.38 -9.27 9.99
CA ILE A 19 7.23 -9.02 10.87
C ILE A 19 7.52 -7.74 11.65
N THR A 20 6.63 -6.77 11.54
CA THR A 20 6.77 -5.49 12.25
C THR A 20 6.35 -5.62 13.72
N PRO A 21 6.84 -4.75 14.62
CA PRO A 21 6.51 -4.82 16.03
C PRO A 21 5.03 -4.61 16.33
N LEU A 22 4.52 -5.32 17.33
CA LEU A 22 3.25 -5.03 17.98
C LEU A 22 3.54 -4.51 19.39
N ILE A 23 3.28 -3.23 19.62
CA ILE A 23 3.66 -2.50 20.83
C ILE A 23 2.43 -2.30 21.71
N GLU A 24 2.48 -2.77 22.96
CA GLU A 24 1.45 -2.46 23.94
C GLU A 24 1.69 -1.09 24.58
N LEU A 25 0.65 -0.26 24.67
CA LEU A 25 0.67 1.08 25.24
C LEU A 25 -0.21 1.16 26.51
N PRO A 26 0.23 0.59 27.65
CA PRO A 26 -0.60 0.48 28.85
C PRO A 26 -0.93 1.84 29.48
N GLU A 27 -0.03 2.81 29.40
CA GLU A 27 -0.26 4.16 29.96
C GLU A 27 -1.37 4.89 29.18
N VAL A 28 -1.31 4.83 27.83
CA VAL A 28 -2.33 5.43 26.96
C VAL A 28 -3.67 4.73 27.14
N ALA A 29 -3.68 3.40 27.24
CA ALA A 29 -4.90 2.64 27.52
C ALA A 29 -5.57 3.09 28.83
N ARG A 30 -4.77 3.31 29.88
CA ARG A 30 -5.26 3.81 31.17
C ARG A 30 -5.85 5.22 31.06
N GLU A 31 -5.19 6.13 30.35
CA GLU A 31 -5.68 7.50 30.14
C GLU A 31 -7.01 7.51 29.36
N LEU A 32 -7.14 6.62 28.37
CA LEU A 32 -8.36 6.48 27.58
C LEU A 32 -9.46 5.68 28.27
N GLY A 33 -9.20 5.08 29.45
CA GLY A 33 -10.16 4.25 30.18
C GLY A 33 -10.53 2.94 29.46
N ILE A 34 -9.66 2.43 28.60
CA ILE A 34 -9.83 1.16 27.87
C ILE A 34 -8.96 0.05 28.46
N GLY A 35 -9.33 -1.19 28.20
CA GLY A 35 -8.64 -2.34 28.79
C GLY A 35 -7.20 -2.48 28.32
N ARG A 36 -6.96 -2.39 27.02
CA ARG A 36 -5.63 -2.52 26.40
C ARG A 36 -5.59 -1.78 25.07
N LEU A 37 -4.42 -1.25 24.74
CA LEU A 37 -4.13 -0.63 23.46
C LEU A 37 -2.85 -1.24 22.89
N PHE A 38 -2.89 -1.64 21.64
CA PHE A 38 -1.74 -2.11 20.87
C PHE A 38 -1.58 -1.27 19.62
N VAL A 39 -0.34 -1.01 19.25
CA VAL A 39 0.03 -0.36 17.98
C VAL A 39 0.86 -1.33 17.16
N LYS A 40 0.43 -1.63 15.95
CA LYS A 40 1.22 -2.33 14.94
C LYS A 40 2.10 -1.28 14.26
N ASP A 41 3.38 -1.28 14.56
CA ASP A 41 4.32 -0.26 14.08
C ASP A 41 4.84 -0.60 12.69
N GLU A 42 4.24 0.02 11.68
CA GLU A 42 4.57 -0.17 10.26
C GLU A 42 5.66 0.79 9.75
N SER A 43 6.26 1.61 10.61
CA SER A 43 7.27 2.59 10.24
C SER A 43 8.54 2.00 9.61
N ALA A 44 8.79 0.71 9.79
CA ALA A 44 9.91 -0.01 9.20
C ALA A 44 9.50 -1.04 8.11
N ARG A 45 8.22 -1.08 7.71
CA ARG A 45 7.73 -2.05 6.72
C ARG A 45 8.51 -1.97 5.42
N MET A 46 9.30 -3.00 5.12
CA MET A 46 10.10 -3.13 3.89
C MET A 46 10.94 -1.87 3.54
N ASN A 47 11.32 -1.07 4.54
CA ASN A 47 12.05 0.20 4.41
C ASN A 47 11.27 1.32 3.67
N LEU A 48 9.95 1.23 3.61
CA LEU A 48 9.08 2.24 2.97
C LEU A 48 8.32 3.12 3.96
N SER A 49 8.47 2.83 5.25
CA SER A 49 7.89 3.59 6.35
C SER A 49 6.35 3.61 6.41
N ALA A 50 5.68 2.69 5.70
CA ALA A 50 4.22 2.55 5.72
C ALA A 50 3.78 1.14 5.28
N PHE A 51 2.59 0.72 5.71
CA PHE A 51 2.02 -0.58 5.37
C PHE A 51 1.48 -0.67 3.92
N LYS A 52 1.32 0.45 3.22
CA LYS A 52 0.75 0.51 1.84
C LYS A 52 1.45 -0.42 0.85
N ILE A 53 2.72 -0.73 1.08
CA ILE A 53 3.46 -1.71 0.25
C ILE A 53 2.82 -3.11 0.26
N LEU A 54 2.18 -3.53 1.34
CA LEU A 54 1.50 -4.82 1.39
C LEU A 54 0.35 -4.89 0.39
N GLY A 55 -0.50 -3.86 0.37
CA GLY A 55 -1.60 -3.77 -0.59
C GLY A 55 -1.10 -3.63 -2.03
N ALA A 56 -0.22 -2.66 -2.28
CA ALA A 56 0.30 -2.39 -3.61
C ALA A 56 1.06 -3.57 -4.20
N ALA A 57 1.90 -4.25 -3.40
CA ALA A 57 2.67 -5.40 -3.88
C ALA A 57 1.78 -6.56 -4.31
N TRP A 58 0.75 -6.88 -3.52
CA TRP A 58 -0.19 -7.95 -3.87
C TRP A 58 -1.03 -7.58 -5.08
N ALA A 59 -1.60 -6.37 -5.13
CA ALA A 59 -2.43 -5.92 -6.25
C ALA A 59 -1.64 -5.89 -7.58
N VAL A 60 -0.41 -5.38 -7.58
CA VAL A 60 0.46 -5.39 -8.75
C VAL A 60 0.80 -6.83 -9.17
N ALA A 61 1.10 -7.71 -8.22
CA ALA A 61 1.38 -9.11 -8.51
C ALA A 61 0.17 -9.82 -9.15
N GLN A 62 -1.02 -9.62 -8.60
CA GLN A 62 -2.26 -10.17 -9.13
C GLN A 62 -2.59 -9.63 -10.52
N ALA A 63 -2.44 -8.32 -10.73
CA ALA A 63 -2.72 -7.71 -12.03
C ALA A 63 -1.79 -8.22 -13.13
N LEU A 64 -0.50 -8.42 -12.83
CA LEU A 64 0.49 -8.91 -13.76
C LEU A 64 0.39 -10.43 -14.04
N THR A 65 -0.29 -11.17 -13.18
CA THR A 65 -0.48 -12.63 -13.31
C THR A 65 -1.92 -13.03 -13.59
N ASP A 66 -2.76 -12.06 -13.96
CA ASP A 66 -4.20 -12.28 -14.24
C ASP A 66 -4.94 -13.03 -13.11
N GLY A 67 -4.62 -12.69 -11.87
CA GLY A 67 -5.24 -13.28 -10.69
C GLY A 67 -4.74 -14.68 -10.30
N ALA A 68 -3.56 -15.08 -10.75
CA ALA A 68 -3.04 -16.44 -10.55
C ALA A 68 -2.47 -16.74 -9.16
N ASN A 69 -2.54 -15.81 -8.20
CA ASN A 69 -2.00 -15.96 -6.85
C ASN A 69 -0.51 -16.36 -6.83
N PRO A 70 0.41 -15.55 -7.37
CA PRO A 70 1.81 -15.90 -7.46
C PRO A 70 2.43 -16.17 -6.10
N ALA A 71 3.32 -17.12 -6.02
CA ALA A 71 3.99 -17.51 -4.78
C ALA A 71 5.09 -16.53 -4.38
N ASP A 72 5.73 -15.93 -5.37
CA ASP A 72 6.88 -15.05 -5.19
C ASP A 72 7.05 -14.05 -6.35
N ILE A 73 8.02 -13.16 -6.21
CA ILE A 73 8.30 -12.12 -7.19
C ILE A 73 8.92 -12.68 -8.50
N ALA A 74 9.50 -13.87 -8.46
CA ALA A 74 10.06 -14.49 -9.65
C ALA A 74 8.94 -14.98 -10.59
N GLU A 75 7.87 -15.55 -10.03
CA GLU A 75 6.66 -15.90 -10.79
C GLU A 75 6.03 -14.66 -11.44
N VAL A 76 5.94 -13.54 -10.70
CA VAL A 76 5.44 -12.28 -11.25
C VAL A 76 6.32 -11.79 -12.42
N LYS A 77 7.65 -11.82 -12.25
CA LYS A 77 8.58 -11.42 -13.32
C LYS A 77 8.47 -12.31 -14.55
N ALA A 78 8.26 -13.60 -14.36
CA ALA A 78 8.11 -14.54 -15.46
C ALA A 78 6.80 -14.33 -16.25
N ALA A 79 5.77 -13.75 -15.63
CA ALA A 79 4.51 -13.43 -16.29
C ALA A 79 4.55 -12.13 -17.10
N ILE A 80 5.55 -11.27 -16.90
CA ILE A 80 5.67 -10.00 -17.64
C ILE A 80 6.14 -10.29 -19.07
N ASP A 81 5.33 -9.86 -20.05
CA ASP A 81 5.74 -9.84 -21.44
C ASP A 81 6.87 -8.83 -21.65
N SER A 82 8.03 -9.29 -22.06
CA SER A 82 9.21 -8.43 -22.24
C SER A 82 9.09 -7.44 -23.41
N GLU A 83 8.20 -7.73 -24.37
CA GLU A 83 7.98 -6.86 -25.55
C GLU A 83 6.88 -5.82 -25.28
N ASN A 84 5.93 -6.13 -24.37
CA ASN A 84 4.79 -5.29 -24.05
C ASN A 84 4.69 -5.05 -22.54
N LYS A 85 5.74 -4.49 -21.96
CA LYS A 85 5.77 -4.20 -20.53
C LYS A 85 4.74 -3.14 -20.16
N PRO A 86 3.89 -3.39 -19.17
CA PRO A 86 2.93 -2.36 -18.75
C PRO A 86 3.61 -1.27 -17.94
N THR A 87 3.07 -0.05 -18.04
CA THR A 87 3.36 1.06 -17.12
C THR A 87 2.39 1.02 -15.95
N LEU A 88 2.88 1.09 -14.72
CA LEU A 88 2.04 1.23 -13.53
C LEU A 88 1.68 2.69 -13.32
N ILE A 89 0.39 2.97 -13.07
CA ILE A 89 -0.11 4.34 -12.91
C ILE A 89 -0.92 4.42 -11.62
N ALA A 90 -0.71 5.50 -10.86
CA ALA A 90 -1.56 5.81 -9.69
C ALA A 90 -1.62 7.33 -9.46
N ALA A 91 -2.71 7.78 -8.86
CA ALA A 91 -2.76 9.07 -8.18
C ALA A 91 -2.49 8.85 -6.68
N THR A 92 -1.81 9.79 -6.03
CA THR A 92 -1.45 9.63 -4.62
C THR A 92 -1.12 10.95 -3.96
N ASP A 93 -1.34 11.01 -2.66
CA ASP A 93 -0.84 12.02 -1.74
C ASP A 93 0.40 11.56 -0.94
N GLY A 94 0.94 10.33 -1.20
CA GLY A 94 2.16 9.89 -0.53
C GLY A 94 2.46 8.39 -0.59
N ASN A 95 2.12 7.67 0.47
CA ASN A 95 2.59 6.30 0.71
C ASN A 95 2.13 5.25 -0.30
N HIS A 96 0.92 5.39 -0.84
CA HIS A 96 0.42 4.46 -1.86
C HIS A 96 1.22 4.56 -3.16
N GLY A 97 1.39 5.77 -3.70
CA GLY A 97 2.18 5.97 -4.91
C GLY A 97 3.64 5.55 -4.75
N ARG A 98 4.24 5.81 -3.58
CA ARG A 98 5.59 5.32 -3.29
C ARG A 98 5.65 3.78 -3.33
N ALA A 99 4.64 3.10 -2.80
CA ALA A 99 4.58 1.64 -2.81
C ALA A 99 4.42 1.08 -4.24
N VAL A 100 3.57 1.71 -5.08
CA VAL A 100 3.40 1.35 -6.49
C VAL A 100 4.72 1.57 -7.26
N ALA A 101 5.36 2.74 -7.10
CA ALA A 101 6.65 3.04 -7.72
C ALA A 101 7.75 2.06 -7.29
N HIS A 102 7.78 1.68 -6.00
CA HIS A 102 8.70 0.67 -5.50
C HIS A 102 8.52 -0.68 -6.17
N MET A 103 7.28 -1.13 -6.35
CA MET A 103 7.00 -2.38 -7.06
C MET A 103 7.37 -2.31 -8.53
N ALA A 104 7.08 -1.20 -9.22
CA ALA A 104 7.52 -0.99 -10.61
C ALA A 104 9.04 -1.13 -10.75
N LYS A 105 9.80 -0.43 -9.90
CA LYS A 105 11.27 -0.53 -9.85
C LYS A 105 11.76 -1.96 -9.65
N ARG A 106 11.15 -2.71 -8.72
CA ARG A 106 11.48 -4.11 -8.44
C ARG A 106 11.24 -5.04 -9.63
N LEU A 107 10.23 -4.74 -10.41
CA LEU A 107 9.82 -5.54 -11.57
C LEU A 107 10.47 -5.08 -12.88
N GLY A 108 11.16 -3.93 -12.87
CA GLY A 108 11.76 -3.32 -14.08
C GLY A 108 10.70 -2.79 -15.03
N LEU A 109 9.63 -2.23 -14.47
CA LEU A 109 8.53 -1.57 -15.16
C LEU A 109 8.64 -0.05 -15.03
N GLU A 110 8.03 0.66 -15.94
CA GLU A 110 7.80 2.09 -15.84
C GLU A 110 6.67 2.39 -14.85
N CYS A 111 6.72 3.58 -14.26
CA CYS A 111 5.71 4.04 -13.32
C CYS A 111 5.47 5.53 -13.51
N ALA A 112 4.20 5.93 -13.61
CA ALA A 112 3.76 7.32 -13.67
C ALA A 112 2.84 7.62 -12.48
N ILE A 113 3.19 8.62 -11.70
CA ILE A 113 2.44 9.00 -10.48
C ILE A 113 1.92 10.42 -10.63
N VAL A 114 0.62 10.59 -10.49
CA VAL A 114 -0.04 11.90 -10.44
C VAL A 114 -0.21 12.33 -8.99
N ILE A 115 0.24 13.52 -8.67
CA ILE A 115 0.26 14.06 -7.31
C ILE A 115 -0.53 15.37 -7.29
N PRO A 116 -1.55 15.48 -6.42
CA PRO A 116 -2.32 16.71 -6.24
C PRO A 116 -1.52 17.80 -5.54
N ASP A 117 -2.07 19.00 -5.48
CA ASP A 117 -1.50 20.09 -4.69
C ASP A 117 -1.49 19.78 -3.18
N GLY A 118 -0.62 20.45 -2.44
CA GLY A 118 -0.50 20.32 -0.99
C GLY A 118 0.34 19.13 -0.49
N VAL A 119 0.80 18.24 -1.35
CA VAL A 119 1.68 17.12 -0.97
C VAL A 119 3.08 17.63 -0.63
N SER A 120 3.65 17.15 0.48
CA SER A 120 4.95 17.60 0.95
C SER A 120 6.09 17.26 -0.03
N GLU A 121 7.10 18.13 -0.14
CA GLU A 121 8.30 17.88 -0.94
C GLU A 121 8.99 16.55 -0.55
N GLN A 122 8.94 16.19 0.73
CA GLN A 122 9.52 14.95 1.22
C GLN A 122 8.81 13.73 0.61
N ALA A 123 7.48 13.73 0.54
CA ALA A 123 6.69 12.65 -0.07
C ALA A 123 6.98 12.58 -1.58
N ILE A 124 7.00 13.71 -2.28
CA ILE A 124 7.34 13.80 -3.70
C ILE A 124 8.74 13.23 -3.96
N ASN A 125 9.74 13.64 -3.17
CA ASN A 125 11.12 13.16 -3.30
C ASN A 125 11.24 11.65 -2.99
N ASN A 126 10.46 11.13 -2.05
CA ASN A 126 10.44 9.70 -1.75
C ASN A 126 9.89 8.88 -2.93
N ILE A 127 8.86 9.36 -3.62
CA ILE A 127 8.28 8.72 -4.81
C ILE A 127 9.28 8.81 -5.98
N ALA A 128 9.86 9.99 -6.23
CA ALA A 128 10.87 10.20 -7.27
C ALA A 128 12.10 9.29 -7.06
N GLY A 129 12.52 9.08 -5.81
CA GLY A 129 13.61 8.19 -5.42
C GLY A 129 13.38 6.71 -5.78
N GLU A 130 12.12 6.30 -5.94
CA GLU A 130 11.77 4.98 -6.48
C GLU A 130 11.83 4.92 -8.02
N GLY A 131 12.02 6.05 -8.71
CA GLY A 131 12.21 6.10 -10.16
C GLY A 131 10.91 6.31 -10.95
N ALA A 132 9.83 6.74 -10.31
CA ALA A 132 8.59 7.08 -10.99
C ALA A 132 8.70 8.42 -11.74
N GLU A 133 8.03 8.53 -12.86
CA GLU A 133 7.71 9.81 -13.51
C GLU A 133 6.58 10.48 -12.71
N ILE A 134 6.76 11.75 -12.36
CA ILE A 134 5.83 12.50 -11.53
C ILE A 134 5.15 13.59 -12.32
N THR A 135 3.83 13.61 -12.27
CA THR A 135 3.01 14.72 -12.76
C THR A 135 2.37 15.42 -11.56
N LEU A 136 2.77 16.67 -11.31
CA LEU A 136 2.15 17.53 -10.30
C LEU A 136 0.98 18.27 -10.95
N ILE A 137 -0.14 18.35 -10.27
CA ILE A 137 -1.29 19.12 -10.73
C ILE A 137 -1.64 20.22 -9.72
N ASP A 138 -2.18 21.33 -10.20
CA ASP A 138 -2.79 22.38 -9.39
C ASP A 138 -4.29 22.03 -9.23
N GLY A 139 -4.56 21.02 -8.39
CA GLY A 139 -5.88 20.46 -8.24
C GLY A 139 -5.94 19.51 -7.03
N ASP A 140 -7.13 19.03 -6.73
CA ASP A 140 -7.36 18.14 -5.60
C ASP A 140 -7.07 16.66 -5.94
N TYR A 141 -7.27 15.78 -4.94
CA TYR A 141 -7.03 14.35 -5.09
C TYR A 141 -7.93 13.68 -6.15
N ASP A 142 -9.20 14.11 -6.22
CA ASP A 142 -10.14 13.53 -7.19
C ASP A 142 -9.75 13.90 -8.62
N GLU A 143 -9.27 15.14 -8.85
CA GLU A 143 -8.72 15.58 -10.13
C GLU A 143 -7.46 14.81 -10.51
N ALA A 144 -6.59 14.50 -9.54
CA ALA A 144 -5.42 13.65 -9.75
C ALA A 144 -5.81 12.22 -10.17
N VAL A 145 -6.84 11.65 -9.55
CA VAL A 145 -7.37 10.32 -9.91
C VAL A 145 -7.95 10.32 -11.32
N GLU A 146 -8.71 11.36 -11.70
CA GLU A 146 -9.26 11.45 -13.06
C GLU A 146 -8.14 11.57 -14.11
N LEU A 147 -7.12 12.40 -13.87
CA LEU A 147 -5.96 12.48 -14.76
C LEU A 147 -5.21 11.14 -14.88
N ALA A 148 -5.03 10.41 -13.76
CA ALA A 148 -4.42 9.09 -13.80
C ALA A 148 -5.23 8.09 -14.64
N LYS A 149 -6.56 8.15 -14.61
CA LYS A 149 -7.45 7.37 -15.49
C LYS A 149 -7.25 7.76 -16.96
N GLU A 150 -7.19 9.05 -17.26
CA GLU A 150 -6.97 9.55 -18.62
C GLU A 150 -5.62 9.06 -19.15
N ILE A 151 -4.53 9.21 -18.38
CA ILE A 151 -3.21 8.71 -18.76
C ILE A 151 -3.27 7.20 -19.04
N THR A 152 -3.90 6.43 -18.15
CA THR A 152 -4.06 4.98 -18.32
C THR A 152 -4.75 4.64 -19.64
N ALA A 153 -5.79 5.39 -20.01
CA ALA A 153 -6.56 5.16 -21.24
C ALA A 153 -5.79 5.51 -22.52
N THR A 154 -4.72 6.31 -22.45
CA THR A 154 -3.92 6.71 -23.61
C THR A 154 -2.78 5.74 -23.92
N LEU A 155 -2.43 4.85 -23.00
CA LEU A 155 -1.31 3.91 -23.17
C LEU A 155 -1.85 2.53 -23.59
N ASP A 156 -1.17 1.90 -24.53
CA ASP A 156 -1.53 0.57 -25.03
C ASP A 156 -1.41 -0.51 -23.94
N HIS A 157 -0.42 -0.34 -23.06
CA HIS A 157 -0.15 -1.27 -21.95
C HIS A 157 0.04 -0.47 -20.66
N ALA A 158 -1.04 -0.35 -19.88
CA ALA A 158 -1.03 0.34 -18.60
C ALA A 158 -1.89 -0.39 -17.55
N ILE A 159 -1.47 -0.34 -16.31
CA ILE A 159 -2.22 -0.84 -15.16
C ILE A 159 -2.43 0.31 -14.20
N HIS A 160 -3.69 0.73 -14.04
CA HIS A 160 -4.05 1.69 -13.01
C HIS A 160 -4.09 0.99 -11.65
N VAL A 161 -3.25 1.40 -10.72
CA VAL A 161 -3.14 0.79 -9.37
C VAL A 161 -3.60 1.82 -8.34
N GLN A 162 -4.92 2.00 -8.26
CA GLN A 162 -5.57 2.94 -7.34
C GLN A 162 -6.18 2.23 -6.14
N ASP A 163 -6.07 2.81 -4.95
CA ASP A 163 -6.57 2.23 -3.69
C ASP A 163 -8.01 2.63 -3.33
N MET A 164 -8.65 3.46 -4.15
CA MET A 164 -10.08 3.72 -4.05
C MET A 164 -10.85 3.04 -5.20
N SER A 165 -12.10 2.65 -4.93
CA SER A 165 -12.95 1.93 -5.88
C SER A 165 -14.06 2.82 -6.44
N TRP A 166 -14.48 2.54 -7.69
CA TRP A 166 -15.66 3.11 -8.33
C TRP A 166 -16.35 2.04 -9.21
N PRO A 167 -17.59 2.27 -9.69
CA PRO A 167 -18.26 1.30 -10.54
C PRO A 167 -17.43 0.90 -11.76
N GLY A 168 -17.13 -0.41 -11.88
CA GLY A 168 -16.27 -0.98 -12.94
C GLY A 168 -14.79 -1.03 -12.60
N TYR A 169 -14.38 -0.51 -11.44
CA TYR A 169 -12.99 -0.58 -10.95
C TYR A 169 -12.97 -1.02 -9.48
N GLU A 170 -13.28 -2.27 -9.24
CA GLU A 170 -13.31 -2.86 -7.89
C GLU A 170 -12.22 -3.90 -7.66
N GLN A 171 -11.69 -4.51 -8.73
CA GLN A 171 -10.80 -5.66 -8.61
C GLN A 171 -9.43 -5.30 -8.02
N ILE A 172 -8.79 -4.24 -8.52
CA ILE A 172 -7.49 -3.78 -7.99
C ILE A 172 -7.63 -3.34 -6.52
N PRO A 173 -8.61 -2.48 -6.13
CA PRO A 173 -8.85 -2.15 -4.74
C PRO A 173 -9.09 -3.37 -3.83
N ASN A 174 -9.82 -4.38 -4.30
CA ASN A 174 -10.03 -5.61 -3.55
C ASN A 174 -8.71 -6.36 -3.32
N TRP A 175 -7.85 -6.47 -4.32
CA TRP A 175 -6.52 -7.07 -4.15
C TRP A 175 -5.63 -6.26 -3.20
N ILE A 176 -5.75 -4.92 -3.19
CA ILE A 176 -5.06 -4.07 -2.21
C ILE A 176 -5.52 -4.42 -0.80
N ILE A 177 -6.84 -4.53 -0.57
CA ILE A 177 -7.42 -4.92 0.72
C ILE A 177 -6.97 -6.33 1.11
N GLU A 178 -6.95 -7.29 0.17
CA GLU A 178 -6.41 -8.63 0.41
C GLU A 178 -4.94 -8.58 0.86
N GLY A 179 -4.13 -7.71 0.24
CA GLY A 179 -2.73 -7.51 0.63
C GLY A 179 -2.57 -7.12 2.09
N TYR A 180 -3.47 -6.32 2.64
CA TYR A 180 -3.45 -5.93 4.05
C TYR A 180 -3.75 -7.07 5.03
N THR A 181 -4.27 -8.22 4.56
CA THR A 181 -4.50 -9.38 5.42
C THR A 181 -3.22 -9.93 6.06
N THR A 182 -2.05 -9.68 5.47
CA THR A 182 -0.76 -10.04 6.08
C THR A 182 -0.54 -9.31 7.40
N LEU A 183 -0.82 -8.00 7.47
CA LEU A 183 -0.72 -7.21 8.70
C LEU A 183 -1.66 -7.76 9.78
N CYS A 184 -2.89 -8.09 9.43
CA CYS A 184 -3.86 -8.69 10.34
C CYS A 184 -3.37 -10.06 10.86
N ALA A 185 -2.86 -10.92 9.97
CA ALA A 185 -2.35 -12.24 10.33
C ALA A 185 -1.13 -12.16 11.26
N GLU A 186 -0.20 -11.24 11.01
CA GLU A 186 0.93 -10.98 11.89
C GLU A 186 0.46 -10.52 13.28
N THR A 187 -0.49 -9.59 13.32
CA THR A 187 -1.07 -9.07 14.57
C THR A 187 -1.73 -10.18 15.39
N ASP A 188 -2.54 -11.01 14.74
CA ASP A 188 -3.21 -12.15 15.38
C ASP A 188 -2.21 -13.15 15.98
N GLU A 189 -1.11 -13.43 15.28
CA GLU A 189 -0.08 -14.35 15.77
C GLU A 189 0.66 -13.75 16.95
N GLN A 190 1.09 -12.48 16.86
CA GLN A 190 1.76 -11.78 17.95
C GLN A 190 0.88 -11.69 19.21
N LEU A 191 -0.42 -11.47 19.06
CA LEU A 191 -1.36 -11.48 20.18
C LEU A 191 -1.51 -12.87 20.79
N ARG A 192 -1.54 -13.95 20.00
CA ARG A 192 -1.55 -15.32 20.48
C ARG A 192 -0.28 -15.67 21.26
N GLU A 193 0.89 -15.27 20.79
CA GLU A 193 2.16 -15.46 21.48
C GLU A 193 2.18 -14.76 22.85
N LEU A 194 1.54 -13.60 22.95
CA LEU A 194 1.36 -12.89 24.21
C LEU A 194 0.30 -13.54 25.14
N GLY A 195 -0.32 -14.65 24.73
CA GLY A 195 -1.41 -15.30 25.46
C GLY A 195 -2.66 -14.42 25.57
N LYS A 196 -2.89 -13.56 24.58
CA LYS A 196 -3.98 -12.61 24.57
C LYS A 196 -5.08 -13.08 23.62
N HIS A 197 -6.30 -13.14 24.16
CA HIS A 197 -7.51 -13.25 23.35
C HIS A 197 -8.20 -11.89 23.30
N ILE A 198 -8.38 -11.35 22.10
CA ILE A 198 -9.17 -10.15 21.92
C ILE A 198 -10.62 -10.57 21.72
N SER A 199 -11.46 -10.33 22.72
CA SER A 199 -12.92 -10.57 22.63
C SER A 199 -13.64 -9.48 21.83
N ARG A 200 -13.03 -8.30 21.71
CA ARG A 200 -13.54 -7.15 20.94
C ARG A 200 -12.35 -6.34 20.46
N CYS A 201 -12.22 -6.17 19.15
CA CYS A 201 -11.17 -5.39 18.53
C CYS A 201 -11.81 -4.21 17.77
N THR A 202 -11.27 -3.02 17.97
CA THR A 202 -11.48 -1.88 17.06
C THR A 202 -10.13 -1.62 16.42
N VAL A 203 -10.08 -1.68 15.09
CA VAL A 203 -8.89 -1.32 14.32
C VAL A 203 -9.07 0.10 13.86
N VAL A 204 -8.08 0.92 14.10
CA VAL A 204 -8.01 2.30 13.59
C VAL A 204 -6.72 2.42 12.80
N GLU A 205 -6.85 2.86 11.57
CA GLU A 205 -5.71 3.22 10.75
C GLU A 205 -5.24 4.62 11.14
N ILE A 206 -3.94 4.79 11.28
CA ILE A 206 -3.31 6.10 11.49
C ILE A 206 -2.32 6.28 10.34
N GLU A 207 -2.66 7.16 9.40
CA GLU A 207 -1.73 7.63 8.37
C GLU A 207 -1.30 9.05 8.69
N GLU A 208 -0.03 9.37 8.45
CA GLU A 208 0.43 10.77 8.48
C GLU A 208 -0.05 11.49 7.21
N HIS A 209 -1.27 11.99 7.24
CA HIS A 209 -1.66 13.09 6.37
C HIS A 209 -1.16 14.38 7.02
N THR A 210 0.01 14.83 6.61
CA THR A 210 0.63 16.07 7.14
C THR A 210 -0.13 17.33 6.77
N SER A 211 -1.26 17.25 6.08
CA SER A 211 -2.05 18.40 5.63
C SER A 211 -3.23 18.79 6.55
N GLU A 212 -3.63 18.00 7.55
CA GLU A 212 -4.86 18.28 8.29
C GLU A 212 -4.71 18.52 9.80
N LEU A 213 -3.53 18.72 10.32
CA LEU A 213 -3.36 19.32 11.64
C LEU A 213 -3.26 20.87 11.55
N GLN A 214 -4.23 21.49 10.91
CA GLN A 214 -4.52 22.88 11.20
C GLN A 214 -5.13 22.92 12.59
N SER A 215 -4.36 23.45 13.55
CA SER A 215 -4.84 23.75 14.90
C SER A 215 -6.14 24.53 14.80
N PRO A 216 -7.18 24.18 15.58
CA PRO A 216 -8.33 25.07 15.67
C PRO A 216 -7.83 26.41 16.19
N GLU A 217 -8.04 27.45 15.42
CA GLU A 217 -7.81 28.82 15.85
C GLU A 217 -8.60 29.07 17.14
N ALA A 218 -7.91 29.63 18.15
CA ALA A 218 -8.44 29.99 19.45
C ALA A 218 -9.37 31.19 19.37
#